data_37f99f2a95dc61f2e893795a3624ecc5
#
_entry.id   37f99f2a95dc61f2e893795a3624ecc5
#
_cell.length_a   1.000
_cell.length_b   1.000
_cell.length_c   1.000
_cell.angle_alpha   90.00
_cell.angle_beta   90.00
_cell.angle_gamma   90.00
#
_symmetry.space_group_name_H-M   'P 1'
#
loop_
_entity.id
_entity.type
_entity.pdbx_description
1 polymer ?
#
loop_
_entity_poly.entity_id
_entity_poly.type
_entity_poly.pdbx_seq_one_letter_code
_entity_poly.pdbx_strand_id
1 'polypeptide(L)' 'MTYCVRTVTALNLRLGDTVIPDHGPHRRVTLHRLEGAHPVVVVQYEGVPGSSVYYPPSMPLLVEAD' A
#
# COMPACT_ATOMS: atom_id res chain seq x y z
N MET A 1 0.19 -15.45 17.57
CA MET A 1 1.36 -14.63 17.23
C MET A 1 0.93 -13.19 16.97
N THR A 2 1.64 -12.25 17.54
CA THR A 2 1.38 -10.84 17.31
C THR A 2 2.42 -10.29 16.33
N TYR A 3 2.02 -9.31 15.57
CA TYR A 3 2.93 -8.57 14.69
C TYR A 3 2.81 -7.10 15.02
N CYS A 4 3.89 -6.37 14.75
CA CYS A 4 3.87 -4.93 14.93
C CYS A 4 3.29 -4.27 13.69
N VAL A 5 2.64 -3.14 13.89
CA VAL A 5 2.10 -2.35 12.78
C VAL A 5 2.65 -0.93 12.87
N ARG A 6 2.69 -0.27 11.73
CA ARG A 6 3.01 1.14 11.67
C ARG A 6 2.15 1.80 10.60
N THR A 7 1.98 3.11 10.72
CA THR A 7 1.25 3.88 9.74
C THR A 7 2.25 4.55 8.81
N VAL A 8 2.01 4.44 7.50
CA VAL A 8 2.79 5.16 6.50
C VAL A 8 1.82 5.88 5.57
N THR A 9 2.29 6.94 4.92
CA THR A 9 1.49 7.54 3.85
C THR A 9 1.65 6.70 2.58
N ALA A 10 0.67 6.79 1.68
CA ALA A 10 0.75 6.08 0.41
C ALA A 10 2.02 6.46 -0.36
N LEU A 11 2.44 7.72 -0.27
CA LEU A 11 3.68 8.18 -0.92
C LEU A 11 4.90 7.44 -0.40
N ASN A 12 4.93 7.10 0.88
CA ASN A 12 6.08 6.44 1.52
C ASN A 12 5.98 4.93 1.55
N LEU A 13 4.93 4.38 0.97
CA LEU A 13 4.78 2.93 0.84
C LEU A 13 5.88 2.39 -0.08
N ARG A 14 6.39 1.21 0.20
CA ARG A 14 7.50 0.61 -0.57
C ARG A 14 7.13 -0.77 -1.08
N LEU A 15 7.81 -1.18 -2.16
CA LEU A 15 7.69 -2.55 -2.64
C LEU A 15 8.04 -3.52 -1.52
N GLY A 16 7.23 -4.55 -1.37
CA GLY A 16 7.44 -5.55 -0.33
C GLY A 16 6.74 -5.25 0.98
N ASP A 17 6.26 -4.02 1.19
CA ASP A 17 5.45 -3.71 2.36
C ASP A 17 4.15 -4.53 2.29
N THR A 18 3.66 -4.94 3.45
CA THR A 18 2.38 -5.66 3.55
C THR A 18 1.36 -4.74 4.17
N VAL A 19 0.35 -4.37 3.38
CA VAL A 19 -0.70 -3.46 3.81
C VAL A 19 -1.79 -4.25 4.52
N ILE A 20 -2.28 -3.68 5.62
CA ILE A 20 -3.34 -4.24 6.44
C ILE A 20 -4.61 -3.44 6.14
N PRO A 21 -5.54 -3.98 5.33
CA PRO A 21 -6.79 -3.26 5.03
C PRO A 21 -7.77 -3.37 6.20
N ASP A 22 -8.81 -2.54 6.17
CA ASP A 22 -9.88 -2.61 7.17
C ASP A 22 -10.60 -3.95 7.11
N HIS A 23 -10.72 -4.50 5.91
CA HIS A 23 -11.37 -5.78 5.68
C HIS A 23 -10.57 -6.60 4.67
N GLY A 24 -10.54 -7.90 4.87
CA GLY A 24 -9.87 -8.80 3.96
C GLY A 24 -8.44 -9.11 4.33
N PRO A 25 -7.75 -9.87 3.50
CA PRO A 25 -6.40 -10.34 3.83
C PRO A 25 -5.36 -9.24 3.70
N HIS A 26 -4.27 -9.36 4.46
CA HIS A 26 -3.10 -8.53 4.28
C HIS A 26 -2.50 -8.80 2.91
N ARG A 27 -2.02 -7.75 2.23
CA ARG A 27 -1.50 -7.90 0.88
C ARG A 27 -0.17 -7.20 0.74
N ARG A 28 0.75 -7.86 0.05
CA ARG A 28 2.08 -7.31 -0.23
C ARG A 28 2.00 -6.40 -1.45
N VAL A 29 2.72 -5.27 -1.36
CA VAL A 29 2.84 -4.30 -2.47
C VAL A 29 3.79 -4.86 -3.51
N THR A 30 3.33 -4.97 -4.76
CA THR A 30 4.12 -5.45 -5.88
C THR A 30 4.45 -4.37 -6.89
N LEU A 31 3.75 -3.23 -6.83
CA LEU A 31 4.04 -2.08 -7.67
C LEU A 31 3.67 -0.81 -6.91
N HIS A 32 4.51 0.20 -7.02
CA HIS A 32 4.29 1.49 -6.37
C HIS A 32 4.91 2.57 -7.26
N ARG A 33 4.10 3.55 -7.66
CA ARG A 33 4.60 4.68 -8.42
C ARG A 33 3.72 5.90 -8.22
N LEU A 34 4.31 7.06 -8.42
CA LEU A 34 3.61 8.34 -8.39
C LEU A 34 3.34 8.76 -9.83
N GLU A 35 2.11 9.14 -10.14
CA GLU A 35 1.74 9.54 -11.50
C GLU A 35 0.96 10.83 -11.50
N GLY A 36 1.12 11.53 -12.62
CA GLY A 36 0.21 12.57 -13.05
C GLY A 36 0.54 13.96 -12.58
N ALA A 37 -0.10 14.95 -13.24
CA ALA A 37 -0.02 16.35 -12.87
C ALA A 37 -0.73 16.60 -11.53
N HIS A 38 -1.79 15.84 -11.27
CA HIS A 38 -2.39 15.78 -9.93
C HIS A 38 -1.86 14.51 -9.29
N PRO A 39 -0.88 14.62 -8.37
CA PRO A 39 -0.19 13.44 -7.89
C PRO A 39 -1.14 12.40 -7.31
N VAL A 40 -1.00 11.19 -7.80
CA VAL A 40 -1.72 10.04 -7.27
C VAL A 40 -0.75 8.88 -7.17
N VAL A 41 -0.84 8.12 -6.09
CA VAL A 41 0.00 6.93 -5.90
C VAL A 41 -0.74 5.73 -6.45
N VAL A 42 -0.09 5.03 -7.38
CA VAL A 42 -0.64 3.81 -7.98
C VAL A 42 0.02 2.62 -7.33
N VAL A 43 -0.80 1.72 -6.79
CA VAL A 43 -0.31 0.55 -6.06
C VAL A 43 -0.97 -0.69 -6.62
N GLN A 44 -0.16 -1.74 -6.84
CA GLN A 44 -0.68 -3.07 -7.13
C GLN A 44 -0.26 -4.00 -6.00
N TYR A 45 -1.12 -4.97 -5.73
CA TYR A 45 -0.91 -5.92 -4.64
C TYR A 45 -0.79 -7.33 -5.17
N GLU A 46 -0.04 -8.15 -4.43
CA GLU A 46 0.09 -9.58 -4.71
C GLU A 46 -1.29 -10.26 -4.60
N GLY A 47 -1.57 -11.16 -5.52
CA GLY A 47 -2.83 -11.91 -5.53
C GLY A 47 -3.94 -11.25 -6.31
N VAL A 48 -3.74 -10.01 -6.78
CA VAL A 48 -4.72 -9.30 -7.61
C VAL A 48 -4.01 -8.68 -8.82
N PRO A 49 -3.39 -9.50 -9.68
CA PRO A 49 -2.65 -8.98 -10.82
C PRO A 49 -3.57 -8.22 -11.77
N GLY A 50 -3.04 -7.15 -12.34
CA GLY A 50 -3.78 -6.33 -13.29
C GLY A 50 -4.73 -5.33 -12.67
N SER A 51 -4.90 -5.33 -11.35
CA SER A 51 -5.74 -4.37 -10.63
C SER A 51 -4.86 -3.35 -9.94
N SER A 52 -5.15 -2.07 -10.18
CA SER A 52 -4.42 -0.98 -9.53
C SER A 52 -5.34 -0.24 -8.58
N VAL A 53 -4.81 0.15 -7.45
CA VAL A 53 -5.51 0.99 -6.48
C VAL A 53 -4.84 2.37 -6.50
N TYR A 54 -5.63 3.42 -6.48
CA TYR A 54 -5.15 4.79 -6.57
C TYR A 54 -5.40 5.48 -5.23
N TYR A 55 -4.34 6.04 -4.67
CA TYR A 55 -4.42 6.73 -3.37
C TYR A 55 -3.92 8.16 -3.50
N PRO A 56 -4.51 9.09 -2.75
CA PRO A 56 -3.86 10.39 -2.53
C PRO A 56 -2.50 10.15 -1.86
N PRO A 57 -1.45 10.93 -2.19
CA PRO A 57 -0.13 10.70 -1.59
C PRO A 57 -0.10 10.73 -0.06
N SER A 58 -0.98 11.52 0.54
CA SER A 58 -1.04 11.66 2.00
C SER A 58 -1.95 10.64 2.69
N MET A 59 -2.54 9.72 1.94
CA MET A 59 -3.45 8.71 2.49
C MET A 59 -2.71 7.83 3.52
N PRO A 60 -3.17 7.78 4.78
CA PRO A 60 -2.54 6.91 5.77
C PRO A 60 -2.91 5.44 5.53
N LEU A 61 -1.93 4.58 5.61
CA LEU A 61 -2.11 3.15 5.43
C LEU A 61 -1.39 2.42 6.56
N LEU A 62 -2.02 1.38 7.08
CA LEU A 62 -1.38 0.50 8.06
C LEU A 62 -0.58 -0.55 7.32
N VAL A 63 0.64 -0.79 7.76
CA VAL A 63 1.49 -1.85 7.22
C VAL A 63 2.06 -2.68 8.36
N GLU A 64 2.40 -3.91 8.04
CA GLU A 64 3.10 -4.76 9.00
C GLU A 64 4.52 -4.24 9.18
N ALA A 65 4.97 -4.20 10.42
CA ALA A 65 6.34 -3.83 10.75
C ALA A 65 7.03 -5.02 11.40
N ASP A 66 8.28 -5.20 11.07
CA ASP A 66 9.08 -6.29 11.65
C ASP A 66 9.51 -5.96 13.07
#